data_f0c20697b357a02cac35c6894a0ec4b4
#
_entry.id   f0c20697b357a02cac35c6894a0ec4b4
#
_cell.length_a   1.000
_cell.length_b   1.000
_cell.length_c   1.000
_cell.angle_alpha   90.00
_cell.angle_beta   90.00
_cell.angle_gamma   90.00
#
_symmetry.space_group_name_H-M   'P 1'
#
loop_
_entity.id
_entity.type
_entity.pdbx_description
1 polymer ?
#
loop_
_entity_poly.entity_id
_entity_poly.type
_entity_poly.pdbx_seq_one_letter_code
_entity_poly.pdbx_strand_id
1 'polypeptide(L)'
;MKQLYSPFFRTYDRFITMDIRSAEMTKYAANAMLATKISFMNEIANICEKVGADVNQVRLGIGSDKRIGYSFIYPGAGYCGSCFPKDIKALRRVAKANDYNAALITAVENVNDRQKFVISNKVVKRFGEDLSGKIFGIWGLAFKPGTDDMRESPAIYVIKELVERGARIVAYDPKAMDEAKNHYLKGINEVAYVNSKYKVLENANALILLTEWKEFRSPDFDEIKSQLVSPVIFDGRNQYNAFNIEKDVFEYFQIGKSSI
;
A
#
# COMPACT_ATOMS: atom_id res chain seq x y z
N MET A 1 -29.37 13.23 -21.63
CA MET A 1 -28.26 12.95 -20.70
C MET A 1 -27.58 14.22 -20.23
N LYS A 2 -27.08 15.11 -21.11
CA LYS A 2 -26.39 16.36 -20.69
C LYS A 2 -27.23 17.20 -19.73
N GLN A 3 -28.52 17.42 -20.00
CA GLN A 3 -29.44 18.15 -19.11
C GLN A 3 -29.63 17.47 -17.74
N LEU A 4 -29.64 16.11 -17.71
CA LEU A 4 -29.78 15.35 -16.47
C LEU A 4 -28.57 15.52 -15.54
N TYR A 5 -27.37 15.61 -16.10
CA TYR A 5 -26.14 15.76 -15.33
C TYR A 5 -25.72 17.21 -15.08
N SER A 6 -26.31 18.20 -15.77
CA SER A 6 -25.93 19.61 -15.64
C SER A 6 -26.00 20.17 -14.20
N PRO A 7 -26.94 19.75 -13.32
CA PRO A 7 -26.99 20.26 -11.94
C PRO A 7 -25.78 19.83 -11.09
N PHE A 8 -25.04 18.78 -11.49
CA PHE A 8 -23.86 18.31 -10.79
C PHE A 8 -22.56 19.02 -11.19
N PHE A 9 -22.60 19.91 -12.18
CA PHE A 9 -21.45 20.66 -12.66
C PHE A 9 -21.55 22.13 -12.22
N ARG A 10 -20.71 22.52 -11.25
CA ARG A 10 -20.75 23.87 -10.69
C ARG A 10 -19.95 24.90 -11.50
N THR A 11 -18.85 24.51 -12.14
CA THR A 11 -17.88 25.45 -12.71
C THR A 11 -17.48 25.19 -14.16
N TYR A 12 -17.50 23.94 -14.60
CA TYR A 12 -17.15 23.54 -15.98
C TYR A 12 -18.03 22.39 -16.43
N ASP A 13 -18.45 22.43 -17.70
CA ASP A 13 -19.11 21.28 -18.34
C ASP A 13 -18.13 20.11 -18.44
N ARG A 14 -18.32 19.10 -17.58
CA ARG A 14 -17.52 17.88 -17.55
C ARG A 14 -18.14 16.73 -18.35
N PHE A 15 -19.26 17.02 -19.05
CA PHE A 15 -19.93 16.02 -19.87
C PHE A 15 -19.29 15.95 -21.24
N ILE A 16 -18.43 14.98 -21.43
CA ILE A 16 -17.72 14.74 -22.68
C ILE A 16 -18.42 13.58 -23.40
N THR A 17 -18.86 13.83 -24.64
CA THR A 17 -19.43 12.80 -25.51
C THR A 17 -18.39 12.31 -26.51
N MET A 18 -18.30 11.02 -26.68
CA MET A 18 -17.40 10.38 -27.64
C MET A 18 -18.00 9.06 -28.10
N ASP A 19 -17.41 8.41 -29.08
CA ASP A 19 -17.80 7.06 -29.50
C ASP A 19 -17.53 6.03 -28.38
N ILE A 20 -18.19 4.88 -28.47
CA ILE A 20 -18.15 3.85 -27.42
C ILE A 20 -16.72 3.38 -27.15
N ARG A 21 -15.93 3.11 -28.21
CA ARG A 21 -14.57 2.58 -28.08
C ARG A 21 -13.64 3.59 -27.39
N SER A 22 -13.77 4.87 -27.74
CA SER A 22 -13.03 5.96 -27.12
C SER A 22 -13.43 6.16 -25.65
N ALA A 23 -14.73 6.01 -25.32
CA ALA A 23 -15.20 6.11 -23.93
C ALA A 23 -14.66 4.98 -23.04
N GLU A 24 -14.69 3.75 -23.53
CA GLU A 24 -14.10 2.59 -22.83
C GLU A 24 -12.57 2.77 -22.66
N MET A 25 -11.89 3.14 -23.73
CA MET A 25 -10.43 3.35 -23.68
C MET A 25 -10.06 4.49 -22.73
N THR A 26 -10.84 5.57 -22.66
CA THR A 26 -10.63 6.68 -21.73
C THR A 26 -10.60 6.20 -20.27
N LYS A 27 -11.51 5.29 -19.90
CA LYS A 27 -11.54 4.72 -18.54
C LYS A 27 -10.28 3.90 -18.24
N TYR A 28 -9.88 3.02 -19.16
CA TYR A 28 -8.67 2.20 -19.00
C TYR A 28 -7.40 3.07 -18.97
N ALA A 29 -7.28 4.03 -19.87
CA ALA A 29 -6.15 4.94 -19.95
C ALA A 29 -6.00 5.79 -18.67
N ALA A 30 -7.10 6.31 -18.12
CA ALA A 30 -7.08 7.06 -16.87
C ALA A 30 -6.56 6.22 -15.71
N ASN A 31 -7.07 4.99 -15.53
CA ASN A 31 -6.61 4.10 -14.47
C ASN A 31 -5.16 3.64 -14.68
N ALA A 32 -4.75 3.39 -15.92
CA ALA A 32 -3.37 3.06 -16.25
C ALA A 32 -2.41 4.20 -15.93
N MET A 33 -2.78 5.44 -16.23
CA MET A 33 -1.98 6.63 -15.89
C MET A 33 -1.82 6.79 -14.38
N LEU A 34 -2.88 6.62 -13.61
CA LEU A 34 -2.82 6.70 -12.14
C LEU A 34 -1.94 5.57 -11.56
N ALA A 35 -2.09 4.35 -12.04
CA ALA A 35 -1.24 3.23 -11.65
C ALA A 35 0.23 3.46 -12.03
N THR A 36 0.49 4.06 -13.18
CA THR A 36 1.85 4.44 -13.61
C THR A 36 2.48 5.44 -12.65
N LYS A 37 1.74 6.48 -12.23
CA LYS A 37 2.23 7.46 -11.24
C LYS A 37 2.63 6.78 -9.92
N ILE A 38 1.81 5.85 -9.43
CA ILE A 38 2.09 5.10 -8.19
C ILE A 38 3.32 4.20 -8.36
N SER A 39 3.37 3.39 -9.43
CA SER A 39 4.53 2.51 -9.69
C SER A 39 5.82 3.29 -9.91
N PHE A 40 5.76 4.41 -10.64
CA PHE A 40 6.89 5.30 -10.82
C PHE A 40 7.43 5.80 -9.46
N MET A 41 6.56 6.31 -8.58
CA MET A 41 7.00 6.77 -7.25
C MET A 41 7.54 5.65 -6.37
N ASN A 42 6.98 4.44 -6.47
CA ASN A 42 7.50 3.29 -5.76
C ASN A 42 8.89 2.85 -6.27
N GLU A 43 9.11 2.91 -7.58
CA GLU A 43 10.44 2.63 -8.16
C GLU A 43 11.46 3.70 -7.72
N ILE A 44 11.09 4.99 -7.76
CA ILE A 44 11.93 6.08 -7.23
C ILE A 44 12.20 5.88 -5.73
N ALA A 45 11.20 5.46 -4.95
CA ALA A 45 11.39 5.18 -3.53
C ALA A 45 12.45 4.09 -3.30
N ASN A 46 12.39 2.99 -4.05
CA ASN A 46 13.37 1.91 -3.96
C ASN A 46 14.78 2.36 -4.39
N ILE A 47 14.89 3.27 -5.35
CA ILE A 47 16.16 3.89 -5.74
C ILE A 47 16.67 4.81 -4.62
N CYS A 48 15.81 5.65 -4.05
CA CYS A 48 16.17 6.54 -2.94
C CYS A 48 16.80 5.77 -1.78
N GLU A 49 16.23 4.62 -1.40
CA GLU A 49 16.81 3.78 -0.33
C GLU A 49 18.24 3.32 -0.65
N LYS A 50 18.56 3.05 -1.90
CA LYS A 50 19.88 2.57 -2.32
C LYS A 50 20.93 3.68 -2.39
N VAL A 51 20.51 4.91 -2.68
CA VAL A 51 21.41 6.05 -2.83
C VAL A 51 21.43 6.98 -1.60
N GLY A 52 20.69 6.63 -0.53
CA GLY A 52 20.63 7.43 0.69
C GLY A 52 19.79 8.71 0.58
N ALA A 53 18.89 8.79 -0.41
CA ALA A 53 17.95 9.90 -0.55
C ALA A 53 16.65 9.64 0.25
N ASP A 54 15.89 10.71 0.51
CA ASP A 54 14.56 10.63 1.13
C ASP A 54 13.48 10.85 0.06
N VAL A 55 12.69 9.82 -0.23
CA VAL A 55 11.61 9.89 -1.23
C VAL A 55 10.56 10.94 -0.90
N ASN A 56 10.33 11.27 0.37
CA ASN A 56 9.35 12.29 0.75
C ASN A 56 9.80 13.68 0.27
N GLN A 57 11.12 13.97 0.36
CA GLN A 57 11.69 15.20 -0.18
C GLN A 57 11.64 15.21 -1.72
N VAL A 58 11.99 14.10 -2.36
CA VAL A 58 11.89 13.94 -3.82
C VAL A 58 10.45 14.17 -4.28
N ARG A 59 9.48 13.56 -3.59
CA ARG A 59 8.04 13.72 -3.87
C ARG A 59 7.61 15.18 -3.75
N LEU A 60 8.03 15.89 -2.71
CA LEU A 60 7.74 17.32 -2.54
C LEU A 60 8.35 18.14 -3.70
N GLY A 61 9.59 17.86 -4.05
CA GLY A 61 10.30 18.54 -5.14
C GLY A 61 9.59 18.39 -6.48
N ILE A 62 9.35 17.15 -6.93
CA ILE A 62 8.69 16.92 -8.23
C ILE A 62 7.23 17.31 -8.22
N GLY A 63 6.51 17.17 -7.10
CA GLY A 63 5.09 17.51 -6.97
C GLY A 63 4.83 19.02 -7.05
N SER A 64 5.82 19.88 -6.77
CA SER A 64 5.73 21.33 -6.90
C SER A 64 5.57 21.79 -8.35
N ASP A 65 6.03 20.99 -9.34
CA ASP A 65 5.77 21.24 -10.75
C ASP A 65 4.28 20.99 -11.06
N LYS A 66 3.58 22.01 -11.54
CA LYS A 66 2.14 21.94 -11.88
C LYS A 66 1.83 20.87 -12.95
N ARG A 67 2.78 20.51 -13.79
CA ARG A 67 2.62 19.45 -14.82
C ARG A 67 2.55 18.07 -14.20
N ILE A 68 3.14 17.86 -13.02
CA ILE A 68 3.16 16.60 -12.27
C ILE A 68 2.09 16.60 -11.17
N GLY A 69 2.13 17.61 -10.28
CA GLY A 69 1.23 17.76 -9.15
C GLY A 69 1.40 16.67 -8.09
N TYR A 70 0.83 16.91 -6.92
CA TYR A 70 0.98 16.03 -5.74
C TYR A 70 0.10 14.76 -5.74
N SER A 71 -0.90 14.71 -6.64
CA SER A 71 -1.87 13.61 -6.65
C SER A 71 -1.27 12.32 -7.23
N PHE A 72 -1.50 11.20 -6.54
CA PHE A 72 -1.06 9.85 -6.95
C PHE A 72 0.45 9.63 -7.02
N ILE A 73 1.27 10.49 -6.39
CA ILE A 73 2.71 10.31 -6.25
C ILE A 73 3.11 10.02 -4.79
N TYR A 74 2.34 9.24 -4.06
CA TYR A 74 2.66 8.78 -2.72
C TYR A 74 3.30 7.40 -2.81
N PRO A 75 4.51 7.20 -2.25
CA PRO A 75 5.11 5.87 -2.15
C PRO A 75 4.34 5.02 -1.14
N GLY A 76 4.31 3.72 -1.36
CA GLY A 76 3.62 2.78 -0.49
C GLY A 76 3.88 1.34 -0.89
N ALA A 77 3.17 0.40 -0.28
CA ALA A 77 3.31 -1.03 -0.56
C ALA A 77 2.61 -1.50 -1.87
N GLY A 78 2.47 -0.60 -2.84
CA GLY A 78 1.87 -0.85 -4.14
C GLY A 78 0.42 -0.37 -4.27
N TYR A 79 -0.06 -0.28 -5.53
CA TYR A 79 -1.47 -0.06 -5.79
C TYR A 79 -2.24 -1.37 -5.67
N CYS A 80 -3.51 -1.28 -5.28
CA CYS A 80 -4.35 -2.41 -4.93
C CYS A 80 -5.83 -2.08 -5.17
N GLY A 81 -6.73 -2.93 -4.66
CA GLY A 81 -8.16 -2.80 -4.86
C GLY A 81 -8.62 -3.42 -6.20
N SER A 82 -9.90 -3.27 -6.49
CA SER A 82 -10.56 -3.93 -7.61
C SER A 82 -10.28 -3.30 -8.98
N CYS A 83 -9.91 -2.01 -9.02
CA CYS A 83 -9.89 -1.26 -10.28
C CYS A 83 -8.52 -1.32 -10.97
N PHE A 84 -7.47 -0.84 -10.33
CA PHE A 84 -6.16 -0.71 -10.96
C PHE A 84 -5.60 -2.06 -11.47
N PRO A 85 -5.53 -3.14 -10.65
CA PRO A 85 -4.98 -4.40 -11.14
C PRO A 85 -5.79 -4.99 -12.29
N LYS A 86 -7.13 -4.95 -12.19
CA LYS A 86 -8.02 -5.46 -13.23
C LYS A 86 -7.87 -4.70 -14.54
N ASP A 87 -7.88 -3.37 -14.49
CA ASP A 87 -7.86 -2.52 -15.68
C ASP A 87 -6.50 -2.55 -16.39
N ILE A 88 -5.38 -2.63 -15.63
CA ILE A 88 -4.04 -2.85 -16.17
C ILE A 88 -3.97 -4.19 -16.92
N LYS A 89 -4.42 -5.28 -16.29
CA LYS A 89 -4.46 -6.61 -16.91
C LYS A 89 -5.35 -6.64 -18.15
N ALA A 90 -6.50 -5.97 -18.10
CA ALA A 90 -7.41 -5.87 -19.25
C ALA A 90 -6.78 -5.11 -20.42
N LEU A 91 -6.15 -3.95 -20.14
CA LEU A 91 -5.49 -3.14 -21.17
C LEU A 91 -4.34 -3.91 -21.86
N ARG A 92 -3.54 -4.66 -21.09
CA ARG A 92 -2.50 -5.56 -21.66
C ARG A 92 -3.09 -6.65 -22.56
N ARG A 93 -4.21 -7.26 -22.14
CA ARG A 93 -4.90 -8.27 -22.97
C ARG A 93 -5.43 -7.67 -24.26
N VAL A 94 -6.04 -6.48 -24.21
CA VAL A 94 -6.52 -5.76 -25.39
C VAL A 94 -5.36 -5.45 -26.33
N ALA A 95 -4.24 -4.93 -25.82
CA ALA A 95 -3.06 -4.66 -26.61
C ALA A 95 -2.54 -5.92 -27.30
N LYS A 96 -2.37 -7.03 -26.55
CA LYS A 96 -1.91 -8.32 -27.09
C LYS A 96 -2.85 -8.88 -28.17
N ALA A 97 -4.17 -8.75 -27.98
CA ALA A 97 -5.15 -9.20 -28.95
C ALA A 97 -5.16 -8.39 -30.25
N ASN A 98 -4.48 -7.24 -30.27
CA ASN A 98 -4.29 -6.37 -31.43
C ASN A 98 -2.80 -6.25 -31.84
N ASP A 99 -2.02 -7.27 -31.58
CA ASP A 99 -0.60 -7.39 -31.94
C ASP A 99 0.28 -6.20 -31.46
N TYR A 100 -0.11 -5.57 -30.36
CA TYR A 100 0.62 -4.45 -29.79
C TYR A 100 1.34 -4.82 -28.47
N ASN A 101 2.64 -4.57 -28.39
CA ASN A 101 3.41 -4.75 -27.15
C ASN A 101 3.27 -3.54 -26.23
N ALA A 102 2.40 -3.65 -25.22
CA ALA A 102 2.21 -2.61 -24.20
C ALA A 102 3.34 -2.62 -23.16
N ALA A 103 4.58 -2.30 -23.58
CA ALA A 103 5.78 -2.40 -22.75
C ALA A 103 5.70 -1.57 -21.46
N LEU A 104 5.24 -0.32 -21.53
CA LEU A 104 5.10 0.55 -20.36
C LEU A 104 4.09 -0.03 -19.34
N ILE A 105 2.93 -0.47 -19.82
CA ILE A 105 1.87 -1.03 -18.94
C ILE A 105 2.34 -2.32 -18.29
N THR A 106 3.12 -3.11 -19.01
CA THR A 106 3.76 -4.33 -18.46
C THR A 106 4.79 -3.99 -17.38
N ALA A 107 5.62 -2.97 -17.60
CA ALA A 107 6.58 -2.52 -16.60
C ALA A 107 5.89 -2.00 -15.34
N VAL A 108 4.80 -1.25 -15.46
CA VAL A 108 4.01 -0.74 -14.33
C VAL A 108 3.47 -1.89 -13.47
N GLU A 109 2.94 -2.95 -14.08
CA GLU A 109 2.48 -4.14 -13.36
C GLU A 109 3.63 -4.86 -12.66
N ASN A 110 4.76 -5.09 -13.34
CA ASN A 110 5.93 -5.76 -12.78
C ASN A 110 6.53 -5.00 -11.58
N VAL A 111 6.55 -3.67 -11.63
CA VAL A 111 6.99 -2.84 -10.50
C VAL A 111 6.04 -3.02 -9.33
N ASN A 112 4.72 -2.99 -9.58
CA ASN A 112 3.72 -3.16 -8.53
C ASN A 112 3.77 -4.54 -7.87
N ASP A 113 3.97 -5.59 -8.64
CA ASP A 113 4.04 -6.95 -8.09
C ASP A 113 5.24 -7.12 -7.15
N ARG A 114 6.38 -6.54 -7.48
CA ARG A 114 7.55 -6.52 -6.58
C ARG A 114 7.30 -5.66 -5.35
N GLN A 115 6.57 -4.56 -5.50
CA GLN A 115 6.32 -3.60 -4.42
C GLN A 115 5.46 -4.19 -3.29
N LYS A 116 4.61 -5.16 -3.57
CA LYS A 116 3.78 -5.85 -2.56
C LYS A 116 4.62 -6.56 -1.48
N PHE A 117 5.87 -6.89 -1.79
CA PHE A 117 6.79 -7.58 -0.87
C PHE A 117 7.80 -6.66 -0.19
N VAL A 118 7.78 -5.35 -0.48
CA VAL A 118 8.82 -4.44 0.05
C VAL A 118 8.85 -4.42 1.58
N ILE A 119 7.69 -4.52 2.23
CA ILE A 119 7.61 -4.53 3.70
C ILE A 119 8.07 -5.87 4.27
N SER A 120 7.63 -7.01 3.74
CA SER A 120 8.12 -8.33 4.18
C SER A 120 9.63 -8.46 3.99
N ASN A 121 10.19 -7.96 2.89
CA ASN A 121 11.63 -7.93 2.67
C ASN A 121 12.37 -7.10 3.72
N LYS A 122 11.80 -5.96 4.19
CA LYS A 122 12.38 -5.17 5.28
C LYS A 122 12.33 -5.94 6.61
N VAL A 123 11.22 -6.63 6.89
CA VAL A 123 11.09 -7.48 8.08
C VAL A 123 12.15 -8.59 8.06
N VAL A 124 12.28 -9.31 6.95
CA VAL A 124 13.29 -10.37 6.77
C VAL A 124 14.71 -9.82 6.90
N LYS A 125 15.00 -8.67 6.30
CA LYS A 125 16.32 -8.02 6.44
C LYS A 125 16.65 -7.70 7.91
N ARG A 126 15.66 -7.35 8.72
CA ARG A 126 15.87 -6.98 10.14
C ARG A 126 15.91 -8.18 11.07
N PHE A 127 15.05 -9.17 10.86
CA PHE A 127 14.86 -10.29 11.79
C PHE A 127 15.46 -11.63 11.33
N GLY A 128 15.93 -11.70 10.07
CA GLY A 128 16.46 -12.93 9.47
C GLY A 128 15.44 -13.68 8.63
N GLU A 129 15.89 -14.69 7.90
CA GLU A 129 15.06 -15.51 7.00
C GLU A 129 14.10 -16.43 7.76
N ASP A 130 14.52 -16.96 8.90
CA ASP A 130 13.70 -17.76 9.80
C ASP A 130 13.03 -16.86 10.84
N LEU A 131 11.71 -16.77 10.76
CA LEU A 131 10.87 -15.99 11.65
C LEU A 131 10.16 -16.85 12.70
N SER A 132 10.57 -18.11 12.87
CA SER A 132 9.99 -19.00 13.87
C SER A 132 10.07 -18.39 15.26
N GLY A 133 8.95 -18.44 15.99
CA GLY A 133 8.82 -17.84 17.32
C GLY A 133 8.66 -16.31 17.34
N LYS A 134 8.68 -15.63 16.18
CA LYS A 134 8.38 -14.19 16.09
C LYS A 134 6.89 -13.94 15.93
N ILE A 135 6.43 -12.87 16.56
CA ILE A 135 5.04 -12.37 16.46
C ILE A 135 5.10 -10.96 15.86
N PHE A 136 4.27 -10.71 14.85
CA PHE A 136 4.14 -9.38 14.26
C PHE A 136 2.71 -8.87 14.41
N GLY A 137 2.58 -7.65 14.97
CA GLY A 137 1.32 -6.93 15.04
C GLY A 137 1.04 -6.21 13.74
N ILE A 138 -0.15 -6.40 13.15
CA ILE A 138 -0.53 -5.75 11.88
C ILE A 138 -1.67 -4.78 12.10
N TRP A 139 -1.48 -3.55 11.65
CA TRP A 139 -2.51 -2.54 11.51
C TRP A 139 -2.89 -2.35 10.05
N GLY A 140 -4.14 -2.73 9.75
CA GLY A 140 -4.74 -2.55 8.43
C GLY A 140 -4.61 -3.78 7.53
N LEU A 141 -5.76 -4.27 7.07
CA LEU A 141 -5.92 -5.40 6.16
C LEU A 141 -6.57 -4.98 4.84
N ALA A 142 -7.52 -4.01 4.91
CA ALA A 142 -8.18 -3.46 3.74
C ALA A 142 -7.20 -2.76 2.79
N PHE A 143 -7.53 -2.68 1.51
CA PHE A 143 -6.68 -1.99 0.53
C PHE A 143 -6.62 -0.47 0.73
N LYS A 144 -7.62 0.12 1.37
CA LYS A 144 -7.69 1.54 1.77
C LYS A 144 -8.66 1.74 2.94
N PRO A 145 -8.62 2.89 3.63
CA PRO A 145 -9.59 3.22 4.66
C PRO A 145 -11.04 3.30 4.13
N GLY A 146 -12.00 3.02 5.02
CA GLY A 146 -13.42 3.17 4.74
C GLY A 146 -14.12 1.96 4.11
N THR A 147 -13.40 0.86 3.83
CA THR A 147 -13.94 -0.35 3.22
C THR A 147 -13.40 -1.61 3.91
N ASP A 148 -14.08 -2.72 3.71
CA ASP A 148 -13.66 -4.09 4.03
C ASP A 148 -12.95 -4.80 2.85
N ASP A 149 -12.92 -4.17 1.68
CA ASP A 149 -12.35 -4.75 0.45
C ASP A 149 -10.84 -5.01 0.58
N MET A 150 -10.45 -6.27 0.43
CA MET A 150 -9.06 -6.73 0.51
C MET A 150 -8.47 -7.14 -0.84
N ARG A 151 -9.19 -6.94 -1.96
CA ARG A 151 -8.70 -7.35 -3.28
C ARG A 151 -7.35 -6.74 -3.60
N GLU A 152 -6.36 -7.61 -3.83
CA GLU A 152 -4.98 -7.24 -4.11
C GLU A 152 -4.33 -6.37 -2.99
N SER A 153 -4.87 -6.42 -1.75
CA SER A 153 -4.28 -5.70 -0.62
C SER A 153 -2.86 -6.20 -0.33
N PRO A 154 -1.88 -5.31 -0.12
CA PRO A 154 -0.53 -5.68 0.29
C PRO A 154 -0.50 -6.56 1.55
N ALA A 155 -1.47 -6.40 2.45
CA ALA A 155 -1.56 -7.18 3.67
C ALA A 155 -1.62 -8.69 3.41
N ILE A 156 -2.29 -9.11 2.32
CA ILE A 156 -2.38 -10.54 1.95
C ILE A 156 -1.00 -11.10 1.65
N TYR A 157 -0.20 -10.36 0.87
CA TYR A 157 1.13 -10.79 0.43
C TYR A 157 2.13 -10.77 1.58
N VAL A 158 2.14 -9.69 2.36
CA VAL A 158 3.02 -9.54 3.53
C VAL A 158 2.73 -10.63 4.56
N ILE A 159 1.46 -10.86 4.92
CA ILE A 159 1.09 -11.87 5.91
C ILE A 159 1.51 -13.27 5.46
N LYS A 160 1.18 -13.65 4.22
CA LYS A 160 1.53 -14.97 3.68
C LYS A 160 3.04 -15.19 3.70
N GLU A 161 3.80 -14.22 3.21
CA GLU A 161 5.27 -14.29 3.18
C GLU A 161 5.88 -14.46 4.58
N LEU A 162 5.37 -13.72 5.58
CA LEU A 162 5.88 -13.84 6.95
C LEU A 162 5.50 -15.17 7.60
N VAL A 163 4.28 -15.65 7.36
CA VAL A 163 3.81 -16.96 7.86
C VAL A 163 4.58 -18.11 7.23
N GLU A 164 4.82 -18.07 5.92
CA GLU A 164 5.65 -19.08 5.22
C GLU A 164 7.07 -19.20 5.81
N ARG A 165 7.57 -18.12 6.45
CA ARG A 165 8.84 -18.08 7.17
C ARG A 165 8.75 -18.44 8.65
N GLY A 166 7.59 -18.89 9.12
CA GLY A 166 7.37 -19.36 10.49
C GLY A 166 6.86 -18.30 11.47
N ALA A 167 6.54 -17.08 11.03
CA ALA A 167 6.01 -16.05 11.90
C ALA A 167 4.56 -16.32 12.32
N ARG A 168 4.18 -15.79 13.49
CA ARG A 168 2.79 -15.64 13.93
C ARG A 168 2.35 -14.19 13.74
N ILE A 169 1.09 -14.00 13.35
CA ILE A 169 0.52 -12.69 13.07
C ILE A 169 -0.64 -12.41 14.02
N VAL A 170 -0.67 -11.21 14.58
CA VAL A 170 -1.85 -10.67 15.27
C VAL A 170 -2.31 -9.45 14.50
N ALA A 171 -3.52 -9.48 13.96
CA ALA A 171 -4.00 -8.46 13.04
C ALA A 171 -5.21 -7.71 13.58
N TYR A 172 -5.27 -6.42 13.26
CA TYR A 172 -6.44 -5.56 13.48
C TYR A 172 -6.71 -4.70 12.26
N ASP A 173 -7.97 -4.66 11.87
CA ASP A 173 -8.53 -3.72 10.89
C ASP A 173 -9.94 -3.34 11.33
N PRO A 174 -10.35 -2.06 11.23
CA PRO A 174 -11.68 -1.63 11.63
C PRO A 174 -12.85 -2.30 10.92
N LYS A 175 -12.62 -2.86 9.70
CA LYS A 175 -13.69 -3.42 8.86
C LYS A 175 -13.35 -4.74 8.18
N ALA A 176 -12.09 -5.02 7.88
CA ALA A 176 -11.72 -6.10 6.95
C ALA A 176 -11.37 -7.43 7.64
N MET A 177 -11.51 -7.56 8.95
CA MET A 177 -11.12 -8.80 9.66
C MET A 177 -11.95 -10.01 9.23
N ASP A 178 -13.27 -9.86 9.03
CA ASP A 178 -14.15 -10.95 8.59
C ASP A 178 -13.82 -11.37 7.15
N GLU A 179 -13.54 -10.42 6.26
CA GLU A 179 -13.08 -10.70 4.90
C GLU A 179 -11.75 -11.45 4.91
N ALA A 180 -10.81 -11.01 5.74
CA ALA A 180 -9.53 -11.69 5.90
C ALA A 180 -9.72 -13.15 6.35
N LYS A 181 -10.44 -13.36 7.45
CA LYS A 181 -10.63 -14.66 8.08
C LYS A 181 -11.40 -15.65 7.19
N ASN A 182 -12.45 -15.18 6.53
CA ASN A 182 -13.38 -16.06 5.82
C ASN A 182 -12.97 -16.32 4.35
N HIS A 183 -12.16 -15.42 3.75
CA HIS A 183 -11.81 -15.48 2.33
C HIS A 183 -10.30 -15.47 2.09
N TYR A 184 -9.60 -14.36 2.33
CA TYR A 184 -8.23 -14.14 1.83
C TYR A 184 -7.13 -14.86 2.60
N LEU A 185 -7.32 -15.03 3.92
CA LEU A 185 -6.40 -15.71 4.84
C LEU A 185 -7.05 -16.92 5.50
N LYS A 186 -8.11 -17.43 4.89
CA LYS A 186 -8.83 -18.62 5.37
C LYS A 186 -7.90 -19.82 5.45
N GLY A 187 -7.92 -20.50 6.61
CA GLY A 187 -7.11 -21.71 6.84
C GLY A 187 -5.66 -21.43 7.24
N ILE A 188 -5.25 -20.18 7.40
CA ILE A 188 -3.94 -19.83 7.95
C ILE A 188 -4.09 -19.69 9.47
N ASN A 189 -3.69 -20.72 10.21
CA ASN A 189 -3.88 -20.81 11.66
C ASN A 189 -2.93 -19.89 12.44
N GLU A 190 -1.87 -19.43 11.83
CA GLU A 190 -0.85 -18.53 12.38
C GLU A 190 -1.34 -17.07 12.49
N VAL A 191 -2.53 -16.76 11.96
CA VAL A 191 -3.12 -15.42 11.99
C VAL A 191 -4.23 -15.35 13.03
N ALA A 192 -4.01 -14.58 14.08
CA ALA A 192 -5.02 -14.22 15.07
C ALA A 192 -5.60 -12.82 14.79
N TYR A 193 -6.86 -12.62 15.15
CA TYR A 193 -7.56 -11.35 14.99
C TYR A 193 -8.00 -10.82 16.35
N VAL A 194 -7.80 -9.52 16.59
CA VAL A 194 -8.15 -8.86 17.86
C VAL A 194 -9.05 -7.64 17.62
N ASN A 195 -9.78 -7.22 18.63
CA ASN A 195 -10.80 -6.17 18.53
C ASN A 195 -10.28 -4.76 18.87
N SER A 196 -8.98 -4.59 19.05
CA SER A 196 -8.35 -3.31 19.40
C SER A 196 -6.99 -3.20 18.75
N LYS A 197 -6.65 -2.00 18.25
CA LYS A 197 -5.37 -1.73 17.61
C LYS A 197 -4.16 -1.98 18.52
N TYR A 198 -4.27 -1.69 19.82
CA TYR A 198 -3.16 -1.90 20.74
C TYR A 198 -2.97 -3.37 21.14
N LYS A 199 -4.03 -4.18 21.15
CA LYS A 199 -3.89 -5.61 21.43
C LYS A 199 -3.02 -6.38 20.45
N VAL A 200 -2.79 -5.88 19.25
CA VAL A 200 -1.87 -6.52 18.31
C VAL A 200 -0.41 -6.41 18.74
N LEU A 201 -0.11 -5.50 19.67
CA LEU A 201 1.25 -5.18 20.13
C LEU A 201 1.71 -6.10 21.26
N GLU A 202 0.77 -6.76 21.95
CA GLU A 202 1.07 -7.64 23.09
C GLU A 202 2.04 -8.76 22.67
N ASN A 203 3.28 -8.73 23.21
CA ASN A 203 4.35 -9.66 22.87
C ASN A 203 4.77 -9.65 21.38
N ALA A 204 4.39 -8.65 20.59
CA ALA A 204 4.82 -8.54 19.21
C ALA A 204 6.27 -8.02 19.12
N ASN A 205 7.04 -8.59 18.19
CA ASN A 205 8.41 -8.20 17.91
C ASN A 205 8.49 -6.89 17.11
N ALA A 206 7.43 -6.57 16.36
CA ALA A 206 7.30 -5.30 15.65
C ALA A 206 5.84 -5.01 15.30
N LEU A 207 5.55 -3.72 15.07
CA LEU A 207 4.31 -3.25 14.44
C LEU A 207 4.52 -3.08 12.93
N ILE A 208 3.56 -3.56 12.13
CA ILE A 208 3.53 -3.37 10.67
C ILE A 208 2.26 -2.63 10.29
N LEU A 209 2.39 -1.43 9.71
CA LEU A 209 1.27 -0.63 9.22
C LEU A 209 1.10 -0.81 7.71
N LEU A 210 -0.08 -1.29 7.28
CA LEU A 210 -0.35 -1.57 5.87
C LEU A 210 -1.52 -0.78 5.27
N THR A 211 -2.39 -0.21 6.12
CA THR A 211 -3.51 0.64 5.67
C THR A 211 -3.60 1.89 6.54
N GLU A 212 -3.73 3.05 5.90
CA GLU A 212 -3.70 4.37 6.54
C GLU A 212 -5.05 4.78 7.15
N TRP A 213 -5.66 3.92 7.99
CA TRP A 213 -6.90 4.27 8.71
C TRP A 213 -6.72 5.51 9.57
N LYS A 214 -7.77 6.31 9.70
CA LYS A 214 -7.72 7.56 10.48
C LYS A 214 -7.26 7.32 11.93
N GLU A 215 -7.71 6.24 12.54
CA GLU A 215 -7.36 5.88 13.92
C GLU A 215 -5.89 5.46 14.13
N PHE A 216 -5.16 5.16 13.05
CA PHE A 216 -3.74 4.83 13.10
C PHE A 216 -2.84 6.06 12.90
N ARG A 217 -3.40 7.22 12.53
CA ARG A 217 -2.59 8.40 12.16
C ARG A 217 -1.89 9.08 13.32
N SER A 218 -2.48 9.03 14.50
CA SER A 218 -1.92 9.66 15.71
C SER A 218 -2.06 8.67 16.87
N PRO A 219 -1.24 7.61 16.90
CA PRO A 219 -1.25 6.65 17.97
C PRO A 219 -0.53 7.21 19.20
N ASP A 220 -0.74 6.58 20.34
CA ASP A 220 0.10 6.74 21.50
C ASP A 220 1.40 5.94 21.30
N PHE A 221 2.51 6.61 21.05
CA PHE A 221 3.80 5.97 20.81
C PHE A 221 4.41 5.40 22.10
N ASP A 222 4.09 5.95 23.26
CA ASP A 222 4.55 5.41 24.55
C ASP A 222 3.84 4.07 24.82
N GLU A 223 2.54 3.98 24.51
CA GLU A 223 1.80 2.72 24.58
C GLU A 223 2.37 1.68 23.61
N ILE A 224 2.64 2.05 22.35
CA ILE A 224 3.27 1.15 21.37
C ILE A 224 4.62 0.63 21.93
N LYS A 225 5.46 1.51 22.42
CA LYS A 225 6.77 1.16 22.95
C LYS A 225 6.70 0.23 24.15
N SER A 226 5.73 0.44 25.05
CA SER A 226 5.60 -0.34 26.27
C SER A 226 5.12 -1.77 26.04
N GLN A 227 4.37 -2.02 24.94
CA GLN A 227 3.77 -3.32 24.64
C GLN A 227 4.59 -4.19 23.69
N LEU A 228 5.43 -3.57 22.83
CA LEU A 228 6.29 -4.30 21.92
C LEU A 228 7.50 -4.92 22.66
N VAL A 229 7.90 -6.11 22.22
CA VAL A 229 9.16 -6.75 22.68
C VAL A 229 10.39 -5.89 22.30
N SER A 230 10.35 -5.28 21.14
CA SER A 230 11.34 -4.32 20.65
C SER A 230 10.62 -3.15 19.98
N PRO A 231 11.09 -1.91 20.15
CA PRO A 231 10.42 -0.73 19.58
C PRO A 231 10.70 -0.62 18.07
N VAL A 232 10.13 -1.53 17.28
CA VAL A 232 10.32 -1.63 15.83
C VAL A 232 9.00 -1.39 15.12
N ILE A 233 9.01 -0.47 14.15
CA ILE A 233 7.84 -0.16 13.31
C ILE A 233 8.20 -0.25 11.84
N PHE A 234 7.42 -1.02 11.07
CA PHE A 234 7.45 -1.05 9.61
C PHE A 234 6.22 -0.30 9.07
N ASP A 235 6.43 0.84 8.45
CA ASP A 235 5.37 1.70 7.94
C ASP A 235 5.29 1.62 6.42
N GLY A 236 4.34 0.83 5.94
CA GLY A 236 4.05 0.64 4.51
C GLY A 236 3.31 1.82 3.86
N ARG A 237 3.02 2.88 4.61
CA ARG A 237 2.28 4.06 4.16
C ARG A 237 3.01 5.39 4.41
N ASN A 238 4.20 5.35 5.01
CA ASN A 238 4.98 6.52 5.40
C ASN A 238 4.18 7.53 6.24
N GLN A 239 3.30 7.01 7.11
CA GLN A 239 2.33 7.81 7.85
C GLN A 239 2.96 8.58 9.00
N TYR A 240 4.01 8.01 9.60
CA TYR A 240 4.66 8.58 10.79
C TYR A 240 5.89 9.43 10.47
N ASN A 241 6.16 9.69 9.21
CA ASN A 241 7.32 10.48 8.78
C ASN A 241 7.42 11.88 9.43
N ALA A 242 6.27 12.49 9.79
CA ALA A 242 6.25 13.81 10.42
C ALA A 242 6.53 13.78 11.94
N PHE A 243 6.51 12.63 12.59
CA PHE A 243 6.59 12.53 14.05
C PHE A 243 8.02 12.37 14.59
N ASN A 244 9.02 12.21 13.73
CA ASN A 244 10.44 12.00 14.14
C ASN A 244 10.61 10.86 15.18
N ILE A 245 9.82 9.81 15.09
CA ILE A 245 9.76 8.72 16.08
C ILE A 245 11.10 7.97 16.24
N GLU A 246 12.02 8.13 15.29
CA GLU A 246 13.40 7.64 15.39
C GLU A 246 14.14 8.28 16.60
N LYS A 247 13.81 9.52 16.95
CA LYS A 247 14.35 10.20 18.14
C LYS A 247 13.81 9.64 19.46
N ASP A 248 12.64 8.98 19.40
CA ASP A 248 11.97 8.36 20.54
C ASP A 248 12.37 6.89 20.73
N VAL A 249 13.55 6.50 20.20
CA VAL A 249 14.14 5.15 20.33
C VAL A 249 13.43 4.06 19.48
N PHE A 250 12.61 4.42 18.49
CA PHE A 250 12.06 3.44 17.55
C PHE A 250 13.03 3.15 16.41
N GLU A 251 13.23 1.86 16.12
CA GLU A 251 13.72 1.44 14.81
C GLU A 251 12.56 1.60 13.81
N TYR A 252 12.62 2.64 12.99
CA TYR A 252 11.54 2.98 12.06
C TYR A 252 11.92 2.70 10.63
N PHE A 253 11.20 1.78 10.01
CA PHE A 253 11.37 1.36 8.63
C PHE A 253 10.21 1.87 7.79
N GLN A 254 10.48 2.78 6.88
CA GLN A 254 9.53 3.32 5.93
C GLN A 254 9.93 3.00 4.48
N ILE A 255 9.07 3.32 3.53
CA ILE A 255 9.35 3.11 2.10
C ILE A 255 10.08 4.32 1.56
N GLY A 256 11.21 4.11 0.87
CA GLY A 256 11.95 5.14 0.17
C GLY A 256 12.84 6.03 1.05
N LYS A 257 13.17 5.55 2.25
CA LYS A 257 14.22 6.14 3.08
C LYS A 257 15.08 5.02 3.64
N SER A 258 16.39 5.16 3.54
CA SER A 258 17.33 4.23 4.15
C SER A 258 17.15 4.25 5.66
N SER A 259 16.96 3.08 6.28
CA SER A 259 17.13 2.95 7.72
C SER A 259 18.64 2.98 7.99
N ILE A 260 19.05 3.92 8.76
CA ILE A 260 20.45 4.06 9.20
C ILE A 260 20.82 2.89 10.09
#